data_5e11388dec2a50db7ab99e33b9ed8107
#
_entry.id   5e11388dec2a50db7ab99e33b9ed8107
#
_cell.length_a   1.000
_cell.length_b   1.000
_cell.length_c   1.000
_cell.angle_alpha   90.00
_cell.angle_beta   90.00
_cell.angle_gamma   90.00
#
_symmetry.space_group_name_H-M   'P 1'
#
loop_
_entity.id
_entity.type
_entity.pdbx_description
1 polymer ?
#
loop_
_entity_poly.entity_id
_entity_poly.type
_entity_poly.pdbx_seq_one_letter_code
_entity_poly.pdbx_strand_id
1 'polypeptide(L)'
;MSIKKIFTIACLATSALYIQAADHCCKSLNIVSYNVRNGIGIDNVNNLCRTISTLRSTSPEIVCLQELDSVTGRMNQRYVLGELADSLNMHPSFAPAIDFMDGKYGIGILSQTKPISTKIVPLPGREEARTLLIAEFPEYVIACTHFSLTPDDQLLSIPIIEKEAEQWSKPFILAGDLNTEIPSATIDALNKSFVIISQTETPTHPSDKPQDLIDYILIDKAHAKEIKVTEAKAITGTIASDHIPQFITIELKCNKKCCK
;
A
#
# COMPACT_ATOMS: atom_id res chain seq x y z
N MET A 1 -2.72 -59.16 -67.27
CA MET A 1 -2.62 -57.68 -67.40
C MET A 1 -3.28 -57.07 -66.12
N SER A 2 -2.44 -56.63 -65.23
CA SER A 2 -2.91 -56.12 -63.92
C SER A 2 -2.62 -54.64 -63.85
N ILE A 3 -3.68 -53.82 -63.71
CA ILE A 3 -3.61 -52.35 -63.62
C ILE A 3 -3.50 -51.99 -62.15
N LYS A 4 -2.33 -51.47 -61.72
CA LYS A 4 -2.13 -50.93 -60.43
C LYS A 4 -2.70 -49.49 -60.36
N LYS A 5 -3.73 -49.25 -59.52
CA LYS A 5 -4.23 -47.94 -59.21
C LYS A 5 -3.31 -47.29 -58.15
N ILE A 6 -2.69 -46.19 -58.52
CA ILE A 6 -1.94 -45.36 -57.62
C ILE A 6 -2.94 -44.39 -56.95
N PHE A 7 -3.10 -44.49 -55.62
CA PHE A 7 -3.82 -43.52 -54.82
C PHE A 7 -2.84 -42.43 -54.34
N THR A 8 -3.00 -41.25 -54.86
CA THR A 8 -2.28 -40.04 -54.37
C THR A 8 -3.03 -39.50 -53.22
N ILE A 9 -2.46 -39.57 -51.98
CA ILE A 9 -2.99 -38.93 -50.77
C ILE A 9 -2.47 -37.50 -50.77
N ALA A 10 -3.38 -36.53 -50.97
CA ALA A 10 -3.09 -35.11 -50.77
C ALA A 10 -3.14 -34.80 -49.28
N CYS A 11 -1.98 -34.53 -48.68
CA CYS A 11 -1.88 -34.00 -47.33
C CYS A 11 -2.22 -32.51 -47.37
N LEU A 12 -3.43 -32.15 -46.88
CA LEU A 12 -3.81 -30.78 -46.58
C LEU A 12 -3.15 -30.40 -45.24
N ALA A 13 -2.07 -29.64 -45.32
CA ALA A 13 -1.48 -29.00 -44.18
C ALA A 13 -2.35 -27.79 -43.76
N THR A 14 -3.18 -27.95 -42.75
CA THR A 14 -3.85 -26.86 -42.10
C THR A 14 -2.84 -26.17 -41.21
N SER A 15 -2.30 -25.02 -41.66
CA SER A 15 -1.55 -24.09 -40.83
C SER A 15 -2.52 -23.44 -39.82
N ALA A 16 -2.56 -23.99 -38.63
CA ALA A 16 -3.18 -23.32 -37.49
C ALA A 16 -2.36 -22.06 -37.17
N LEU A 17 -2.87 -20.90 -37.55
CA LEU A 17 -2.40 -19.62 -37.05
C LEU A 17 -2.67 -19.60 -35.56
N TYR A 18 -1.67 -19.88 -34.73
CA TYR A 18 -1.65 -19.53 -33.36
C TYR A 18 -1.56 -18.00 -33.30
N ILE A 19 -2.72 -17.34 -33.10
CA ILE A 19 -2.75 -15.97 -32.61
C ILE A 19 -2.27 -16.10 -31.17
N GLN A 20 -0.98 -15.87 -30.93
CA GLN A 20 -0.47 -15.56 -29.61
C GLN A 20 -1.11 -14.24 -29.22
N ALA A 21 -2.17 -14.32 -28.40
CA ALA A 21 -2.60 -13.18 -27.63
C ALA A 21 -1.34 -12.71 -26.88
N ALA A 22 -0.86 -11.51 -27.21
CA ALA A 22 0.14 -10.84 -26.43
C ALA A 22 -0.50 -10.66 -25.05
N ASP A 23 -0.17 -11.52 -24.10
CA ASP A 23 -0.45 -11.31 -22.71
C ASP A 23 0.15 -9.95 -22.37
N HIS A 24 -0.71 -8.94 -22.31
CA HIS A 24 -0.38 -7.67 -21.72
C HIS A 24 -0.16 -8.00 -20.24
N CYS A 25 1.11 -8.18 -19.89
CA CYS A 25 1.55 -8.44 -18.52
C CYS A 25 1.32 -7.17 -17.70
N CYS A 26 0.05 -6.81 -17.49
CA CYS A 26 -0.32 -5.78 -16.54
C CYS A 26 -0.10 -6.38 -15.15
N LYS A 27 0.86 -5.86 -14.40
CA LYS A 27 1.10 -6.29 -13.02
C LYS A 27 -0.04 -5.75 -12.16
N SER A 28 -0.82 -6.66 -11.58
CA SER A 28 -1.78 -6.32 -10.55
C SER A 28 -1.07 -6.15 -9.21
N LEU A 29 -1.53 -5.23 -8.38
CA LEU A 29 -0.95 -4.94 -7.08
C LEU A 29 -2.06 -4.64 -6.06
N ASN A 30 -2.13 -5.47 -5.02
CA ASN A 30 -3.01 -5.27 -3.88
C ASN A 30 -2.28 -4.47 -2.80
N ILE A 31 -2.79 -3.29 -2.48
CA ILE A 31 -2.20 -2.37 -1.50
C ILE A 31 -3.17 -2.17 -0.35
N VAL A 32 -2.66 -2.26 0.88
CA VAL A 32 -3.40 -1.98 2.11
C VAL A 32 -2.74 -0.80 2.84
N SER A 33 -3.55 0.12 3.38
CA SER A 33 -3.15 1.06 4.42
C SER A 33 -3.91 0.72 5.70
N TYR A 34 -3.21 0.57 6.82
CA TYR A 34 -3.83 0.16 8.07
C TYR A 34 -3.09 0.71 9.30
N ASN A 35 -3.73 1.59 10.05
CA ASN A 35 -3.31 1.91 11.40
C ASN A 35 -3.67 0.72 12.33
N VAL A 36 -2.66 0.04 12.86
CA VAL A 36 -2.84 -1.23 13.59
C VAL A 36 -2.87 -1.06 15.11
N ARG A 37 -2.73 0.16 15.61
CA ARG A 37 -2.74 0.44 17.06
C ARG A 37 -1.91 -0.58 17.86
N ASN A 38 -0.69 -0.85 17.42
CA ASN A 38 0.21 -1.87 18.00
C ASN A 38 -0.39 -3.27 18.14
N GLY A 39 -1.38 -3.65 17.32
CA GLY A 39 -2.12 -4.89 17.46
C GLY A 39 -3.11 -4.91 18.64
N ILE A 40 -3.47 -3.74 19.18
CA ILE A 40 -4.48 -3.58 20.21
C ILE A 40 -5.83 -3.38 19.54
N GLY A 41 -6.74 -4.32 19.72
CA GLY A 41 -8.09 -4.25 19.19
C GLY A 41 -8.96 -3.19 19.85
N ILE A 42 -10.13 -2.95 19.27
CA ILE A 42 -11.13 -2.02 19.84
C ILE A 42 -11.61 -2.44 21.23
N ASP A 43 -11.46 -3.73 21.58
CA ASP A 43 -11.71 -4.29 22.90
C ASP A 43 -10.53 -4.10 23.89
N ASN A 44 -9.50 -3.34 23.51
CA ASN A 44 -8.26 -3.12 24.24
C ASN A 44 -7.44 -4.41 24.51
N VAL A 45 -7.66 -5.46 23.75
CA VAL A 45 -6.89 -6.70 23.83
C VAL A 45 -5.78 -6.68 22.78
N ASN A 46 -4.51 -6.81 23.21
CA ASN A 46 -3.39 -6.97 22.29
C ASN A 46 -3.41 -8.38 21.69
N ASN A 47 -3.66 -8.47 20.39
CA ASN A 47 -3.73 -9.75 19.67
C ASN A 47 -3.35 -9.60 18.19
N LEU A 48 -2.06 -9.73 17.88
CA LEU A 48 -1.55 -9.64 16.51
C LEU A 48 -2.14 -10.68 15.56
N CYS A 49 -2.65 -11.81 16.06
CA CYS A 49 -3.29 -12.81 15.18
C CYS A 49 -4.53 -12.24 14.49
N ARG A 50 -5.23 -11.28 15.10
CA ARG A 50 -6.37 -10.59 14.47
C ARG A 50 -5.90 -9.70 13.33
N THR A 51 -4.85 -8.92 13.54
CA THR A 51 -4.22 -8.07 12.51
C THR A 51 -3.72 -8.92 11.35
N ILE A 52 -3.01 -10.03 11.64
CA ILE A 52 -2.54 -10.99 10.64
C ILE A 52 -3.71 -11.57 9.83
N SER A 53 -4.80 -11.97 10.50
CA SER A 53 -5.97 -12.54 9.84
C SER A 53 -6.65 -11.51 8.91
N THR A 54 -6.80 -10.27 9.39
CA THR A 54 -7.35 -9.17 8.60
C THR A 54 -6.50 -8.90 7.34
N LEU A 55 -5.18 -8.77 7.50
CA LEU A 55 -4.27 -8.54 6.38
C LEU A 55 -4.25 -9.72 5.40
N ARG A 56 -4.20 -10.96 5.91
CA ARG A 56 -4.17 -12.17 5.08
C ARG A 56 -5.41 -12.31 4.20
N SER A 57 -6.58 -11.84 4.67
CA SER A 57 -7.83 -11.88 3.91
C SER A 57 -7.82 -11.03 2.64
N THR A 58 -6.89 -10.07 2.54
CA THR A 58 -6.74 -9.17 1.39
C THR A 58 -5.70 -9.65 0.38
N SER A 59 -4.93 -10.70 0.70
CA SER A 59 -3.80 -11.19 -0.13
C SER A 59 -2.91 -10.05 -0.63
N PRO A 60 -2.35 -9.20 0.26
CA PRO A 60 -1.68 -7.96 -0.12
C PRO A 60 -0.29 -8.23 -0.69
N GLU A 61 0.12 -7.47 -1.71
CA GLU A 61 1.51 -7.36 -2.14
C GLU A 61 2.26 -6.27 -1.36
N ILE A 62 1.52 -5.23 -0.92
CA ILE A 62 2.06 -4.10 -0.14
C ILE A 62 1.12 -3.81 1.02
N VAL A 63 1.70 -3.58 2.21
CA VAL A 63 0.96 -3.10 3.39
C VAL A 63 1.70 -1.91 3.98
N CYS A 64 1.03 -0.77 4.08
CA CYS A 64 1.49 0.42 4.80
C CYS A 64 0.84 0.43 6.18
N LEU A 65 1.65 0.40 7.23
CA LEU A 65 1.20 0.26 8.61
C LEU A 65 1.58 1.49 9.43
N GLN A 66 0.64 1.94 10.25
CA GLN A 66 0.86 3.02 11.21
C GLN A 66 0.74 2.45 12.64
N GLU A 67 1.28 3.20 13.60
CA GLU A 67 1.29 2.86 15.03
C GLU A 67 1.96 1.52 15.35
N LEU A 68 3.22 1.40 14.97
CA LEU A 68 4.03 0.21 15.22
C LEU A 68 5.05 0.44 16.33
N ASP A 69 5.05 -0.44 17.30
CA ASP A 69 6.13 -0.56 18.28
C ASP A 69 7.27 -1.44 17.77
N SER A 70 8.48 -1.02 18.05
CA SER A 70 9.69 -1.81 17.84
C SER A 70 10.47 -1.90 19.16
N VAL A 71 10.50 -3.09 19.74
CA VAL A 71 11.18 -3.45 20.99
C VAL A 71 10.88 -2.52 22.17
N THR A 72 9.64 -2.06 22.30
CA THR A 72 9.20 -1.21 23.40
C THR A 72 8.86 -2.03 24.65
N GLY A 73 8.98 -1.40 25.83
CA GLY A 73 8.62 -2.04 27.10
C GLY A 73 7.16 -2.50 27.15
N ARG A 74 6.19 -1.68 26.63
CA ARG A 74 4.75 -2.05 26.61
C ARG A 74 4.45 -3.27 25.73
N MET A 75 5.30 -3.57 24.76
CA MET A 75 5.17 -4.74 23.89
C MET A 75 6.09 -5.90 24.28
N ASN A 76 6.62 -5.90 25.53
CA ASN A 76 7.53 -6.91 26.03
C ASN A 76 8.75 -7.12 25.11
N GLN A 77 9.33 -6.05 24.60
CA GLN A 77 10.50 -6.04 23.71
C GLN A 77 10.26 -6.75 22.35
N ARG A 78 9.00 -6.90 21.92
CA ARG A 78 8.66 -7.50 20.63
C ARG A 78 8.91 -6.52 19.49
N TYR A 79 9.39 -7.02 18.36
CA TYR A 79 9.45 -6.29 17.10
C TYR A 79 8.18 -6.59 16.28
N VAL A 80 7.14 -5.79 16.51
CA VAL A 80 5.78 -6.02 15.97
C VAL A 80 5.78 -6.17 14.45
N LEU A 81 6.48 -5.28 13.72
CA LEU A 81 6.55 -5.36 12.26
C LEU A 81 7.23 -6.65 11.78
N GLY A 82 8.27 -7.12 12.47
CA GLY A 82 8.95 -8.38 12.14
C GLY A 82 8.03 -9.59 12.30
N GLU A 83 7.25 -9.65 13.39
CA GLU A 83 6.29 -10.73 13.61
C GLU A 83 5.16 -10.75 12.56
N LEU A 84 4.69 -9.58 12.13
CA LEU A 84 3.74 -9.46 11.02
C LEU A 84 4.38 -9.92 9.70
N ALA A 85 5.63 -9.52 9.44
CA ALA A 85 6.39 -9.90 8.25
C ALA A 85 6.57 -11.42 8.15
N ASP A 86 7.03 -12.05 9.22
CA ASP A 86 7.24 -13.50 9.30
C ASP A 86 5.91 -14.26 9.08
N SER A 87 4.83 -13.79 9.73
CA SER A 87 3.51 -14.41 9.62
C SER A 87 2.89 -14.31 8.23
N LEU A 88 3.19 -13.23 7.50
CA LEU A 88 2.66 -12.96 6.16
C LEU A 88 3.64 -13.36 5.05
N ASN A 89 4.86 -13.80 5.40
CA ASN A 89 5.96 -14.09 4.47
C ASN A 89 6.28 -12.88 3.58
N MET A 90 6.49 -11.72 4.23
CA MET A 90 6.76 -10.43 3.58
C MET A 90 8.07 -9.82 4.10
N HIS A 91 8.64 -8.89 3.35
CA HIS A 91 9.84 -8.12 3.72
C HIS A 91 9.44 -6.87 4.52
N PRO A 92 9.95 -6.68 5.75
CA PRO A 92 9.67 -5.50 6.55
C PRO A 92 10.61 -4.34 6.21
N SER A 93 10.07 -3.12 6.23
CA SER A 93 10.82 -1.86 6.26
C SER A 93 10.20 -1.00 7.36
N PHE A 94 10.99 -0.63 8.37
CA PHE A 94 10.53 0.15 9.53
C PHE A 94 11.11 1.56 9.51
N ALA A 95 10.29 2.56 9.82
CA ALA A 95 10.73 3.94 10.04
C ALA A 95 10.32 4.40 11.45
N PRO A 96 11.27 4.62 12.36
CA PRO A 96 10.97 5.20 13.65
C PRO A 96 10.57 6.66 13.49
N ALA A 97 9.56 7.09 14.25
CA ALA A 97 9.18 8.48 14.42
C ALA A 97 9.75 9.03 15.73
N ILE A 98 9.60 8.28 16.82
CA ILE A 98 10.05 8.66 18.15
C ILE A 98 10.75 7.51 18.90
N ASP A 99 11.54 7.87 19.92
CA ASP A 99 11.96 6.97 20.97
C ASP A 99 10.81 6.79 21.96
N PHE A 100 10.50 5.55 22.32
CA PHE A 100 9.35 5.26 23.16
C PHE A 100 9.59 4.01 24.03
N MET A 101 9.48 4.14 25.35
CA MET A 101 9.56 3.05 26.33
C MET A 101 10.73 2.06 26.06
N ASP A 102 11.95 2.60 25.99
CA ASP A 102 13.21 1.90 25.70
C ASP A 102 13.31 1.25 24.30
N GLY A 103 12.37 1.55 23.42
CA GLY A 103 12.34 1.13 22.02
C GLY A 103 12.02 2.26 21.09
N LYS A 104 11.36 1.95 19.97
CA LYS A 104 10.93 2.91 18.96
C LYS A 104 9.44 2.74 18.65
N TYR A 105 8.81 3.84 18.27
CA TYR A 105 7.45 3.86 17.75
C TYR A 105 7.45 4.55 16.39
N GLY A 106 6.65 4.07 15.44
CA GLY A 106 6.65 4.63 14.10
C GLY A 106 5.74 3.91 13.14
N ILE A 107 6.18 3.83 11.89
CA ILE A 107 5.44 3.28 10.77
C ILE A 107 6.25 2.19 10.06
N GLY A 108 5.57 1.40 9.21
CA GLY A 108 6.25 0.35 8.46
C GLY A 108 5.61 0.04 7.12
N ILE A 109 6.39 -0.56 6.25
CA ILE A 109 5.93 -1.16 5.00
C ILE A 109 6.27 -2.64 5.03
N LEU A 110 5.28 -3.49 4.74
CA LEU A 110 5.50 -4.88 4.38
C LEU A 110 5.34 -5.04 2.87
N SER A 111 6.20 -5.81 2.24
CA SER A 111 6.14 -6.06 0.80
C SER A 111 6.47 -7.50 0.45
N GLN A 112 5.77 -8.11 -0.51
CA GLN A 112 6.10 -9.45 -0.99
C GLN A 112 7.46 -9.50 -1.73
N THR A 113 7.79 -8.43 -2.43
CA THR A 113 9.09 -8.27 -3.08
C THR A 113 9.95 -7.34 -2.24
N LYS A 114 11.24 -7.69 -2.02
CA LYS A 114 12.18 -6.82 -1.32
C LYS A 114 12.34 -5.50 -2.08
N PRO A 115 12.22 -4.32 -1.43
CA PRO A 115 12.45 -3.04 -2.08
C PRO A 115 13.91 -2.90 -2.54
N ILE A 116 14.11 -2.15 -3.63
CA ILE A 116 15.44 -1.79 -4.16
C ILE A 116 16.16 -0.90 -3.16
N SER A 117 15.45 0.08 -2.64
CA SER A 117 15.94 1.04 -1.65
C SER A 117 14.83 1.48 -0.71
N THR A 118 15.21 2.00 0.45
CA THR A 118 14.29 2.67 1.38
C THR A 118 14.89 4.00 1.83
N LYS A 119 14.02 5.00 2.06
CA LYS A 119 14.39 6.32 2.57
C LYS A 119 13.43 6.72 3.67
N ILE A 120 13.96 7.31 4.73
CA ILE A 120 13.18 7.87 5.84
C ILE A 120 13.33 9.38 5.79
N VAL A 121 12.20 10.09 5.80
CA VAL A 121 12.15 11.55 5.76
C VAL A 121 11.37 12.05 6.97
N PRO A 122 11.96 12.89 7.84
CA PRO A 122 11.24 13.49 8.96
C PRO A 122 10.10 14.38 8.46
N LEU A 123 8.96 14.31 9.13
CA LEU A 123 7.82 15.20 8.91
C LEU A 123 7.50 15.99 10.18
N PRO A 124 6.91 17.19 10.04
CA PRO A 124 6.42 17.98 11.17
C PRO A 124 5.41 17.23 12.04
N GLY A 125 5.51 17.43 13.34
CA GLY A 125 4.57 16.91 14.34
C GLY A 125 4.96 17.48 15.70
N ARG A 126 4.25 18.54 16.17
CA ARG A 126 4.56 19.22 17.43
C ARG A 126 4.16 18.40 18.65
N GLU A 127 3.13 17.60 18.53
CA GLU A 127 2.69 16.69 19.59
C GLU A 127 3.50 15.40 19.63
N GLU A 128 3.92 14.91 18.45
CA GLU A 128 4.72 13.73 18.25
C GLU A 128 5.42 13.84 16.89
N ALA A 129 6.74 13.65 16.86
CA ALA A 129 7.48 13.67 15.60
C ALA A 129 6.90 12.64 14.61
N ARG A 130 6.78 13.04 13.34
CA ARG A 130 6.24 12.21 12.26
C ARG A 130 7.31 11.84 11.26
N THR A 131 7.01 10.87 10.43
CA THR A 131 7.95 10.37 9.45
C THR A 131 7.24 9.90 8.19
N LEU A 132 7.96 9.96 7.06
CA LEU A 132 7.60 9.37 5.80
C LEU A 132 8.59 8.25 5.50
N LEU A 133 8.10 7.04 5.28
CA LEU A 133 8.89 5.91 4.82
C LEU A 133 8.63 5.70 3.34
N ILE A 134 9.69 5.79 2.52
CA ILE A 134 9.64 5.59 1.07
C ILE A 134 10.33 4.27 0.76
N ALA A 135 9.68 3.41 0.00
CA ALA A 135 10.21 2.14 -0.51
C ALA A 135 10.14 2.13 -2.04
N GLU A 136 11.29 1.92 -2.69
CA GLU A 136 11.41 1.87 -4.14
C GLU A 136 11.26 0.45 -4.65
N PHE A 137 10.45 0.27 -5.68
CA PHE A 137 10.33 -0.96 -6.46
C PHE A 137 10.62 -0.68 -7.94
N PRO A 138 10.82 -1.71 -8.78
CA PRO A 138 11.17 -1.48 -10.18
C PRO A 138 10.19 -0.59 -10.94
N GLU A 139 8.88 -0.81 -10.74
CA GLU A 139 7.82 -0.16 -11.52
C GLU A 139 7.08 0.97 -10.78
N TYR A 140 7.26 1.11 -9.46
CA TYR A 140 6.55 2.08 -8.61
C TYR A 140 7.34 2.41 -7.35
N VAL A 141 6.86 3.40 -6.62
CA VAL A 141 7.34 3.79 -5.28
C VAL A 141 6.16 3.79 -4.33
N ILE A 142 6.35 3.24 -3.14
CA ILE A 142 5.38 3.29 -2.05
C ILE A 142 5.92 4.20 -0.96
N ALA A 143 5.09 5.12 -0.50
CA ALA A 143 5.35 5.98 0.64
C ALA A 143 4.28 5.74 1.72
N CYS A 144 4.73 5.46 2.94
CA CYS A 144 3.86 5.29 4.11
C CYS A 144 4.07 6.47 5.06
N THR A 145 2.98 6.97 5.64
CA THR A 145 3.01 8.07 6.62
C THR A 145 1.94 7.93 7.69
N HIS A 146 2.10 8.69 8.78
CA HIS A 146 1.10 8.96 9.78
C HIS A 146 1.21 10.44 10.14
N PHE A 147 0.22 11.25 9.71
CA PHE A 147 0.26 12.70 9.88
C PHE A 147 0.06 13.12 11.34
N SER A 148 0.50 14.36 11.64
CA SER A 148 0.21 15.05 12.89
C SER A 148 -1.31 15.24 13.09
N LEU A 149 -1.75 15.29 14.34
CA LEU A 149 -3.11 15.70 14.70
C LEU A 149 -3.32 17.21 14.47
N THR A 150 -2.23 17.97 14.32
CA THR A 150 -2.26 19.42 14.16
C THR A 150 -2.32 19.82 12.68
N PRO A 151 -3.38 20.52 12.21
CA PRO A 151 -3.55 20.88 10.80
C PRO A 151 -2.39 21.66 10.19
N ASP A 152 -1.75 22.58 10.93
CA ASP A 152 -0.59 23.33 10.45
C ASP A 152 0.59 22.41 10.12
N ASP A 153 0.84 21.39 10.95
CA ASP A 153 1.93 20.44 10.74
C ASP A 153 1.63 19.51 9.55
N GLN A 154 0.34 19.17 9.36
CA GLN A 154 -0.12 18.43 8.17
C GLN A 154 0.19 19.25 6.90
N LEU A 155 -0.18 20.53 6.89
CA LEU A 155 0.10 21.42 5.75
C LEU A 155 1.59 21.60 5.48
N LEU A 156 2.43 21.66 6.53
CA LEU A 156 3.89 21.71 6.38
C LEU A 156 4.51 20.41 5.87
N SER A 157 3.84 19.27 6.08
CA SER A 157 4.28 17.97 5.58
C SER A 157 4.13 17.83 4.07
N ILE A 158 3.13 18.49 3.47
CA ILE A 158 2.79 18.34 2.06
C ILE A 158 3.94 18.72 1.12
N PRO A 159 4.55 19.93 1.20
CA PRO A 159 5.65 20.30 0.31
C PRO A 159 6.88 19.39 0.46
N ILE A 160 7.09 18.76 1.62
CA ILE A 160 8.15 17.78 1.83
C ILE A 160 7.85 16.52 1.01
N ILE A 161 6.61 16.03 1.07
CA ILE A 161 6.16 14.84 0.34
C ILE A 161 6.17 15.08 -1.16
N GLU A 162 5.70 16.26 -1.61
CA GLU A 162 5.72 16.67 -3.03
C GLU A 162 7.15 16.65 -3.58
N LYS A 163 8.09 17.25 -2.86
CA LYS A 163 9.50 17.25 -3.23
C LYS A 163 10.10 15.85 -3.33
N GLU A 164 9.68 14.93 -2.46
CA GLU A 164 10.10 13.53 -2.56
C GLU A 164 9.46 12.82 -3.75
N ALA A 165 8.19 13.06 -4.02
CA ALA A 165 7.48 12.47 -5.17
C ALA A 165 8.06 12.92 -6.51
N GLU A 166 8.44 14.19 -6.64
CA GLU A 166 9.02 14.77 -7.86
C GLU A 166 10.35 14.14 -8.29
N GLN A 167 11.03 13.41 -7.40
CA GLN A 167 12.30 12.75 -7.71
C GLN A 167 12.14 11.49 -8.56
N TRP A 168 10.91 11.01 -8.74
CA TRP A 168 10.64 9.72 -9.39
C TRP A 168 10.00 9.88 -10.76
N SER A 169 10.43 9.05 -11.71
CA SER A 169 9.87 8.94 -13.07
C SER A 169 8.92 7.75 -13.21
N LYS A 170 8.30 7.34 -12.11
CA LYS A 170 7.39 6.19 -11.99
C LYS A 170 6.35 6.49 -10.91
N PRO A 171 5.18 5.81 -10.90
CA PRO A 171 4.10 6.05 -9.95
C PRO A 171 4.58 6.14 -8.50
N PHE A 172 4.28 7.26 -7.83
CA PHE A 172 4.51 7.47 -6.41
C PHE A 172 3.17 7.37 -5.67
N ILE A 173 3.01 6.31 -4.88
CA ILE A 173 1.78 6.00 -4.15
C ILE A 173 2.01 6.30 -2.67
N LEU A 174 1.24 7.26 -2.14
CA LEU A 174 1.24 7.65 -0.73
C LEU A 174 0.08 6.96 -0.03
N ALA A 175 0.35 6.28 1.09
CA ALA A 175 -0.66 5.63 1.90
C ALA A 175 -0.45 5.94 3.38
N GLY A 176 -1.53 6.10 4.13
CA GLY A 176 -1.43 6.33 5.57
C GLY A 176 -2.69 6.88 6.21
N ASP A 177 -2.59 7.00 7.53
CA ASP A 177 -3.48 7.76 8.37
C ASP A 177 -3.08 9.25 8.28
N LEU A 178 -3.92 10.06 7.65
CA LEU A 178 -3.66 11.48 7.45
C LEU A 178 -4.26 12.36 8.57
N ASN A 179 -4.95 11.76 9.53
CA ASN A 179 -5.59 12.47 10.65
C ASN A 179 -6.42 13.69 10.21
N THR A 180 -7.04 13.60 9.04
CA THR A 180 -7.82 14.70 8.45
C THR A 180 -8.93 14.14 7.58
N GLU A 181 -10.07 14.81 7.57
CA GLU A 181 -11.25 14.43 6.81
C GLU A 181 -11.42 15.23 5.51
N ILE A 182 -12.36 14.81 4.69
CA ILE A 182 -12.87 15.56 3.54
C ILE A 182 -14.19 16.23 3.96
N PRO A 183 -14.34 17.56 3.81
CA PRO A 183 -13.36 18.55 3.29
C PRO A 183 -12.39 19.07 4.35
N SER A 184 -11.14 19.33 3.96
CA SER A 184 -10.18 20.04 4.80
C SER A 184 -9.12 20.77 3.96
N ALA A 185 -8.45 21.76 4.55
CA ALA A 185 -7.34 22.47 3.90
C ALA A 185 -6.17 21.54 3.54
N THR A 186 -5.93 20.50 4.34
CA THR A 186 -4.91 19.48 4.11
C THR A 186 -5.22 18.65 2.86
N ILE A 187 -6.45 18.16 2.75
CA ILE A 187 -6.87 17.39 1.56
C ILE A 187 -6.92 18.29 0.31
N ASP A 188 -7.37 19.53 0.43
CA ASP A 188 -7.36 20.49 -0.67
C ASP A 188 -5.93 20.78 -1.16
N ALA A 189 -4.97 20.87 -0.24
CA ALA A 189 -3.56 21.06 -0.58
C ALA A 189 -2.97 19.80 -1.24
N LEU A 190 -3.18 18.61 -0.68
CA LEU A 190 -2.76 17.34 -1.29
C LEU A 190 -3.36 17.14 -2.68
N ASN A 191 -4.62 17.52 -2.87
CA ASN A 191 -5.31 17.42 -4.16
C ASN A 191 -4.73 18.32 -5.26
N LYS A 192 -3.74 19.18 -4.99
CA LYS A 192 -3.01 19.91 -6.05
C LYS A 192 -2.04 18.98 -6.78
N SER A 193 -1.37 18.08 -6.07
CA SER A 193 -0.30 17.23 -6.60
C SER A 193 -0.63 15.73 -6.61
N PHE A 194 -1.63 15.30 -5.83
CA PHE A 194 -2.06 13.91 -5.72
C PHE A 194 -3.53 13.71 -6.10
N VAL A 195 -3.91 12.46 -6.32
CA VAL A 195 -5.30 12.00 -6.50
C VAL A 195 -5.56 10.89 -5.49
N ILE A 196 -6.65 11.00 -4.73
CA ILE A 196 -7.13 9.92 -3.85
C ILE A 196 -7.61 8.77 -4.74
N ILE A 197 -7.09 7.56 -4.48
CA ILE A 197 -7.43 6.33 -5.21
C ILE A 197 -8.01 5.25 -4.29
N SER A 198 -8.02 5.46 -2.98
CA SER A 198 -8.83 4.67 -2.05
C SER A 198 -10.31 5.06 -2.13
N GLN A 199 -11.18 4.24 -1.57
CA GLN A 199 -12.60 4.60 -1.42
C GLN A 199 -12.76 5.78 -0.43
N THR A 200 -13.84 6.56 -0.58
CA THR A 200 -14.14 7.74 0.25
C THR A 200 -15.57 7.74 0.81
N GLU A 201 -16.26 6.59 0.74
CA GLU A 201 -17.68 6.47 1.14
C GLU A 201 -17.83 5.94 2.57
N THR A 202 -16.90 5.06 2.97
CA THR A 202 -16.95 4.39 4.28
C THR A 202 -15.92 5.03 5.20
N PRO A 203 -16.31 5.63 6.33
CA PRO A 203 -15.40 6.09 7.37
C PRO A 203 -14.49 4.97 7.86
N THR A 204 -13.29 5.31 8.34
CA THR A 204 -12.28 4.35 8.76
C THR A 204 -12.03 4.32 10.27
N HIS A 205 -12.52 5.33 11.00
CA HIS A 205 -12.34 5.47 12.45
C HIS A 205 -13.60 5.99 13.13
N PRO A 206 -13.90 5.58 14.40
CA PRO A 206 -13.41 4.35 15.02
C PRO A 206 -14.06 3.11 14.40
N SER A 207 -13.38 1.95 14.44
CA SER A 207 -13.80 0.75 13.68
C SER A 207 -15.12 0.13 14.13
N ASP A 208 -15.56 0.34 15.38
CA ASP A 208 -16.83 -0.17 15.93
C ASP A 208 -18.04 0.73 15.60
N LYS A 209 -17.80 2.02 15.41
CA LYS A 209 -18.81 3.03 15.05
C LYS A 209 -18.19 4.07 14.10
N PRO A 210 -17.91 3.70 12.85
CA PRO A 210 -17.17 4.55 11.93
C PRO A 210 -17.86 5.90 11.70
N GLN A 211 -17.11 6.99 11.91
CA GLN A 211 -17.57 8.37 11.76
C GLN A 211 -16.61 9.20 10.91
N ASP A 212 -15.30 8.97 11.07
CA ASP A 212 -14.24 9.79 10.47
C ASP A 212 -13.54 9.01 9.36
N LEU A 213 -13.42 9.60 8.17
CA LEU A 213 -12.58 9.08 7.10
C LEU A 213 -11.23 9.79 7.15
N ILE A 214 -10.22 9.13 7.70
CA ILE A 214 -8.89 9.73 7.94
C ILE A 214 -7.74 8.91 7.33
N ASP A 215 -8.02 7.70 6.83
CA ASP A 215 -7.05 6.83 6.18
C ASP A 215 -7.24 6.87 4.66
N TYR A 216 -6.14 7.08 3.92
CA TYR A 216 -6.19 7.25 2.48
C TYR A 216 -5.04 6.53 1.76
N ILE A 217 -5.28 6.24 0.48
CA ILE A 217 -4.25 5.88 -0.49
C ILE A 217 -4.37 6.85 -1.66
N LEU A 218 -3.26 7.51 -2.01
CA LEU A 218 -3.19 8.52 -3.05
C LEU A 218 -2.10 8.16 -4.06
N ILE A 219 -2.20 8.70 -5.26
CA ILE A 219 -1.15 8.65 -6.28
C ILE A 219 -0.78 10.05 -6.75
N ASP A 220 0.47 10.29 -7.08
CA ASP A 220 0.89 11.52 -7.71
C ASP A 220 0.20 11.73 -9.05
N LYS A 221 -0.20 12.97 -9.35
CA LYS A 221 -0.93 13.31 -10.57
C LYS A 221 -0.13 13.07 -11.85
N ALA A 222 1.20 13.20 -11.78
CA ALA A 222 2.07 13.01 -12.93
C ALA A 222 1.93 11.60 -13.52
N HIS A 223 1.75 10.60 -12.66
CA HIS A 223 1.70 9.20 -13.03
C HIS A 223 0.31 8.54 -12.85
N ALA A 224 -0.72 9.30 -12.45
CA ALA A 224 -2.07 8.75 -12.22
C ALA A 224 -2.66 8.01 -13.44
N LYS A 225 -2.25 8.39 -14.67
CA LYS A 225 -2.68 7.71 -15.90
C LYS A 225 -1.94 6.40 -16.19
N GLU A 226 -0.88 6.10 -15.44
CA GLU A 226 -0.07 4.88 -15.60
C GLU A 226 -0.64 3.71 -14.81
N ILE A 227 -1.63 3.96 -13.97
CA ILE A 227 -2.35 2.92 -13.24
C ILE A 227 -3.83 2.89 -13.64
N LYS A 228 -4.50 1.79 -13.26
CA LYS A 228 -5.95 1.67 -13.27
C LYS A 228 -6.36 1.04 -11.94
N VAL A 229 -7.19 1.73 -11.17
CA VAL A 229 -7.82 1.15 -9.98
C VAL A 229 -8.92 0.20 -10.43
N THR A 230 -8.83 -1.05 -10.03
CA THR A 230 -9.83 -2.09 -10.37
C THR A 230 -10.72 -2.43 -9.18
N GLU A 231 -10.25 -2.20 -7.97
CA GLU A 231 -11.01 -2.34 -6.74
C GLU A 231 -10.54 -1.31 -5.71
N ALA A 232 -11.47 -0.71 -4.95
CA ALA A 232 -11.19 0.11 -3.77
C ALA A 232 -12.28 -0.10 -2.74
N LYS A 233 -11.90 -0.47 -1.51
CA LYS A 233 -12.86 -0.75 -0.43
C LYS A 233 -12.23 -0.59 0.95
N ALA A 234 -13.08 -0.40 1.97
CA ALA A 234 -12.71 -0.54 3.37
C ALA A 234 -12.95 -2.00 3.82
N ILE A 235 -12.05 -2.57 4.60
CA ILE A 235 -12.16 -3.95 5.12
C ILE A 235 -12.88 -3.90 6.46
N THR A 236 -14.19 -3.85 6.42
CA THR A 236 -15.06 -3.74 7.59
C THR A 236 -15.19 -5.06 8.36
N GLY A 237 -15.71 -4.98 9.60
CA GLY A 237 -15.98 -6.14 10.45
C GLY A 237 -14.76 -6.69 11.20
N THR A 238 -13.61 -6.00 11.16
CA THR A 238 -12.46 -6.33 12.01
C THR A 238 -12.55 -5.61 13.35
N ILE A 239 -12.10 -6.27 14.40
CA ILE A 239 -11.92 -5.69 15.74
C ILE A 239 -10.43 -5.58 16.11
N ALA A 240 -9.55 -5.75 15.13
CA ALA A 240 -8.11 -5.86 15.34
C ALA A 240 -7.41 -4.52 15.63
N SER A 241 -8.07 -3.40 15.33
CA SER A 241 -7.65 -2.02 15.62
C SER A 241 -8.89 -1.15 15.79
N ASP A 242 -8.72 0.08 16.24
CA ASP A 242 -9.73 1.15 16.19
C ASP A 242 -9.84 1.80 14.81
N HIS A 243 -8.99 1.43 13.84
CA HIS A 243 -9.13 1.79 12.44
C HIS A 243 -9.64 0.63 11.59
N ILE A 244 -10.21 0.96 10.43
CA ILE A 244 -10.62 0.05 9.37
C ILE A 244 -9.61 0.17 8.22
N PRO A 245 -9.02 -0.95 7.75
CA PRO A 245 -8.05 -0.90 6.65
C PRO A 245 -8.66 -0.37 5.35
N GLN A 246 -7.93 0.49 4.65
CA GLN A 246 -8.16 0.81 3.24
C GLN A 246 -7.45 -0.22 2.36
N PHE A 247 -8.17 -0.73 1.38
CA PHE A 247 -7.66 -1.71 0.40
C PHE A 247 -7.92 -1.22 -1.00
N ILE A 248 -6.92 -1.35 -1.87
CA ILE A 248 -7.07 -1.15 -3.32
C ILE A 248 -6.39 -2.27 -4.10
N THR A 249 -6.93 -2.55 -5.29
CA THR A 249 -6.24 -3.27 -6.36
C THR A 249 -5.98 -2.32 -7.51
N ILE A 250 -4.73 -2.23 -7.94
CA ILE A 250 -4.35 -1.47 -9.13
C ILE A 250 -3.73 -2.37 -10.19
N GLU A 251 -3.93 -2.01 -11.46
CA GLU A 251 -3.18 -2.53 -12.60
C GLU A 251 -2.17 -1.47 -13.05
N LEU A 252 -0.88 -1.82 -13.03
CA LEU A 252 0.19 -0.98 -13.60
C LEU A 252 0.18 -1.16 -15.13
N LYS A 253 0.10 -0.06 -15.88
CA LYS A 253 0.19 -0.11 -17.36
C LYS A 253 1.62 -0.50 -17.76
N CYS A 254 1.72 -1.54 -18.55
CA CYS A 254 3.01 -1.99 -19.08
C CYS A 254 3.61 -0.90 -19.98
N ASN A 255 4.77 -0.35 -19.59
CA ASN A 255 5.57 0.45 -20.49
C ASN A 255 6.11 -0.47 -21.59
N LYS A 256 5.77 -0.20 -22.87
CA LYS A 256 6.14 -1.01 -24.07
C LYS A 256 7.65 -1.34 -24.21
N LYS A 257 8.51 -0.85 -23.30
CA LYS A 257 9.95 -1.13 -23.27
C LYS A 257 10.34 -2.46 -22.62
N CYS A 258 9.44 -3.10 -21.87
CA CYS A 258 9.72 -4.37 -21.19
C CYS A 258 9.36 -5.62 -22.00
N CYS A 259 8.78 -5.46 -23.19
CA CYS A 259 8.40 -6.57 -24.09
C CYS A 259 9.37 -6.74 -25.26
N LYS A 260 10.67 -6.45 -25.07
CA LYS A 260 11.71 -6.74 -26.07
C LYS A 260 12.71 -7.73 -25.52
#